data_3934250d95fbe470507b55aac5a0828c
#
_entry.id   3934250d95fbe470507b55aac5a0828c
#
_cell.length_a   1.000
_cell.length_b   1.000
_cell.length_c   1.000
_cell.angle_alpha   90.00
_cell.angle_beta   90.00
_cell.angle_gamma   90.00
#
_symmetry.space_group_name_H-M   'P 1'
#
loop_
_entity.id
_entity.type
_entity.pdbx_description
1 polymer ?
#
loop_
_entity_poly.entity_id
_entity_poly.type
_entity_poly.pdbx_seq_one_letter_code
_entity_poly.pdbx_strand_id
1 'polypeptide(L)'
;MAKQYQSAPELTIDLGRRYIAELSTNHGPIRIGLHPERAPQAVNNFVFLARDSYYDGVIFHRVVPGFVIQGGDPTGTGRGGPGYQFRDETEGSGSYARGVVAMANAGPNTNGSQFFICLAKVGLPHSYTIFGEVILGMEAVDAIAAIPTRGEKPIQDAVINTVTIAEEEAKKEA
;
A
#
# COMPACT_ATOMS: atom_id res chain seq x y z
N MET A 1 5.56 -6.11 18.98
CA MET A 1 4.77 -7.23 18.44
C MET A 1 3.83 -6.76 17.36
N ALA A 2 3.69 -7.52 16.30
CA ALA A 2 2.73 -7.21 15.24
C ALA A 2 1.30 -7.29 15.78
N LYS A 3 0.50 -6.29 15.43
CA LYS A 3 -0.91 -6.26 15.82
C LYS A 3 -1.72 -7.29 15.02
N GLN A 4 -2.64 -7.97 15.68
CA GLN A 4 -3.53 -8.94 15.08
C GLN A 4 -4.97 -8.56 15.40
N TYR A 5 -5.86 -8.74 14.44
CA TYR A 5 -7.28 -8.39 14.55
C TYR A 5 -8.12 -9.62 14.27
N GLN A 6 -9.29 -9.71 14.89
CA GLN A 6 -10.19 -10.87 14.74
C GLN A 6 -10.94 -10.86 13.41
N SER A 7 -11.15 -9.69 12.83
CA SER A 7 -11.91 -9.54 11.58
C SER A 7 -11.48 -8.27 10.85
N ALA A 8 -11.79 -8.22 9.56
CA ALA A 8 -11.61 -7.01 8.76
C ALA A 8 -12.45 -5.86 9.36
N PRO A 9 -11.93 -4.61 9.28
CA PRO A 9 -12.66 -3.48 9.84
C PRO A 9 -13.96 -3.21 9.11
N GLU A 10 -14.97 -2.75 9.85
CA GLU A 10 -16.20 -2.23 9.26
C GLU A 10 -15.88 -1.00 8.40
N LEU A 11 -16.69 -0.80 7.36
CA LEU A 11 -16.55 0.35 6.47
C LEU A 11 -16.94 1.64 7.22
N THR A 12 -15.95 2.43 7.61
CA THR A 12 -16.13 3.67 8.35
C THR A 12 -15.70 4.91 7.59
N ILE A 13 -14.99 4.74 6.46
CA ILE A 13 -14.59 5.89 5.64
C ILE A 13 -15.79 6.46 4.90
N ASP A 14 -15.69 7.74 4.55
CA ASP A 14 -16.68 8.43 3.73
C ASP A 14 -16.24 8.34 2.27
N LEU A 15 -17.01 7.63 1.44
CA LEU A 15 -16.69 7.42 0.03
C LEU A 15 -16.76 8.71 -0.79
N GLY A 16 -17.42 9.74 -0.27
CA GLY A 16 -17.48 11.06 -0.90
C GLY A 16 -16.30 11.96 -0.57
N ARG A 17 -15.35 11.50 0.26
CA ARG A 17 -14.17 12.27 0.64
C ARG A 17 -12.92 11.79 -0.06
N ARG A 18 -11.91 12.65 -0.06
CA ARG A 18 -10.58 12.31 -0.56
C ARG A 18 -9.69 11.91 0.61
N TYR A 19 -8.97 10.82 0.46
CA TYR A 19 -8.01 10.34 1.45
C TYR A 19 -6.61 10.35 0.86
N ILE A 20 -5.66 10.90 1.62
CA ILE A 20 -4.24 10.92 1.24
C ILE A 20 -3.47 10.28 2.39
N ALA A 21 -2.68 9.25 2.05
CA ALA A 21 -1.76 8.63 2.99
C ALA A 21 -0.37 9.22 2.80
N GLU A 22 0.27 9.65 3.89
CA GLU A 22 1.66 10.06 3.85
C GLU A 22 2.50 9.04 4.62
N LEU A 23 3.38 8.36 3.89
CA LEU A 23 4.37 7.46 4.45
C LEU A 23 5.64 8.26 4.73
N SER A 24 6.00 8.39 6.00
CA SER A 24 7.28 8.96 6.40
C SER A 24 8.31 7.84 6.41
N THR A 25 9.21 7.83 5.42
CA THR A 25 10.23 6.77 5.33
C THR A 25 11.61 7.32 5.62
N ASN A 26 12.57 6.43 5.88
CA ASN A 26 13.97 6.82 6.04
C ASN A 26 14.63 7.22 4.70
N HIS A 27 13.87 7.24 3.61
CA HIS A 27 14.30 7.73 2.29
C HIS A 27 13.50 8.95 1.82
N GLY A 28 12.65 9.51 2.67
CA GLY A 28 11.82 10.66 2.38
C GLY A 28 10.32 10.34 2.38
N PRO A 29 9.48 11.36 2.27
CA PRO A 29 8.03 11.18 2.29
C PRO A 29 7.49 10.64 0.97
N ILE A 30 6.48 9.77 1.08
CA ILE A 30 5.72 9.26 -0.07
C ILE A 30 4.26 9.56 0.22
N ARG A 31 3.61 10.33 -0.64
CA ARG A 31 2.17 10.61 -0.55
C ARG A 31 1.41 9.78 -1.56
N ILE A 32 0.37 9.12 -1.10
CA ILE A 32 -0.48 8.25 -1.91
C ILE A 32 -1.88 8.81 -1.89
N GLY A 33 -2.42 9.15 -3.07
CA GLY A 33 -3.83 9.44 -3.22
C GLY A 33 -4.61 8.13 -3.24
N LEU A 34 -5.51 7.96 -2.27
CA LEU A 34 -6.31 6.74 -2.17
C LEU A 34 -7.59 6.87 -2.98
N HIS A 35 -8.11 5.75 -3.49
CA HIS A 35 -9.29 5.70 -4.37
C HIS A 35 -10.44 4.94 -3.71
N PRO A 36 -11.17 5.57 -2.76
CA PRO A 36 -12.23 4.87 -2.03
C PRO A 36 -13.41 4.46 -2.91
N GLU A 37 -13.69 5.22 -3.97
CA GLU A 37 -14.77 4.89 -4.92
C GLU A 37 -14.44 3.65 -5.75
N ARG A 38 -13.17 3.36 -5.96
CA ARG A 38 -12.70 2.23 -6.76
C ARG A 38 -12.52 0.98 -5.93
N ALA A 39 -11.96 1.12 -4.72
CA ALA A 39 -11.61 0.01 -3.83
C ALA A 39 -11.98 0.39 -2.39
N PRO A 40 -13.28 0.46 -2.08
CA PRO A 40 -13.73 0.94 -0.77
C PRO A 40 -13.20 0.10 0.39
N GLN A 41 -13.19 -1.23 0.27
CA GLN A 41 -12.70 -2.10 1.35
C GLN A 41 -11.19 -1.98 1.53
N ALA A 42 -10.44 -1.94 0.44
CA ALA A 42 -8.98 -1.83 0.51
C ALA A 42 -8.56 -0.47 1.09
N VAL A 43 -9.20 0.62 0.68
CA VAL A 43 -8.92 1.95 1.23
C VAL A 43 -9.31 2.02 2.70
N ASN A 44 -10.49 1.52 3.06
CA ASN A 44 -10.94 1.47 4.45
C ASN A 44 -9.96 0.69 5.32
N ASN A 45 -9.52 -0.46 4.84
CA ASN A 45 -8.54 -1.30 5.53
C ASN A 45 -7.21 -0.56 5.74
N PHE A 46 -6.69 0.07 4.70
CA PHE A 46 -5.43 0.80 4.78
C PHE A 46 -5.53 1.97 5.76
N VAL A 47 -6.61 2.74 5.68
CA VAL A 47 -6.87 3.87 6.59
C VAL A 47 -6.96 3.39 8.05
N PHE A 48 -7.70 2.31 8.29
CA PHE A 48 -7.85 1.73 9.62
C PHE A 48 -6.49 1.30 10.18
N LEU A 49 -5.72 0.54 9.42
CA LEU A 49 -4.42 0.04 9.87
C LEU A 49 -3.44 1.18 10.10
N ALA A 50 -3.41 2.18 9.22
CA ALA A 50 -2.55 3.34 9.37
C ALA A 50 -2.88 4.13 10.63
N ARG A 51 -4.15 4.38 10.88
CA ARG A 51 -4.61 5.11 12.08
C ARG A 51 -4.35 4.34 13.37
N ASP A 52 -4.25 3.02 13.30
CA ASP A 52 -3.93 2.18 14.46
C ASP A 52 -2.42 1.93 14.60
N SER A 53 -1.61 2.69 13.88
CA SER A 53 -0.13 2.60 13.90
C SER A 53 0.43 1.23 13.49
N TYR A 54 -0.35 0.47 12.73
CA TYR A 54 0.02 -0.88 12.29
C TYR A 54 1.28 -0.89 11.43
N TYR A 55 1.45 0.13 10.58
CA TYR A 55 2.58 0.22 9.66
C TYR A 55 3.82 0.89 10.26
N ASP A 56 3.77 1.36 11.50
CA ASP A 56 4.90 2.04 12.12
C ASP A 56 6.09 1.07 12.28
N GLY A 57 7.24 1.46 11.73
CA GLY A 57 8.45 0.64 11.78
C GLY A 57 8.50 -0.53 10.80
N VAL A 58 7.51 -0.64 9.92
CA VAL A 58 7.43 -1.74 8.93
C VAL A 58 8.33 -1.46 7.74
N ILE A 59 9.02 -2.49 7.24
CA ILE A 59 9.98 -2.35 6.15
C ILE A 59 9.36 -2.70 4.79
N PHE A 60 10.01 -2.21 3.73
CA PHE A 60 9.81 -2.76 2.39
C PHE A 60 10.69 -4.00 2.25
N HIS A 61 10.10 -5.16 2.47
CA HIS A 61 10.84 -6.43 2.55
C HIS A 61 11.17 -7.03 1.18
N ARG A 62 10.57 -6.53 0.11
CA ARG A 62 10.79 -7.02 -1.25
C ARG A 62 10.95 -5.85 -2.20
N VAL A 63 12.06 -5.86 -2.93
CA VAL A 63 12.35 -4.86 -3.97
C VAL A 63 12.80 -5.60 -5.22
N VAL A 64 12.09 -5.35 -6.32
CA VAL A 64 12.45 -5.87 -7.64
C VAL A 64 12.63 -4.67 -8.57
N PRO A 65 13.88 -4.28 -8.86
CA PRO A 65 14.14 -3.10 -9.70
C PRO A 65 13.42 -3.16 -11.05
N GLY A 66 12.84 -2.03 -11.44
CA GLY A 66 12.07 -1.95 -12.68
C GLY A 66 10.69 -2.57 -12.61
N PHE A 67 10.32 -3.15 -11.47
CA PHE A 67 9.04 -3.82 -11.27
C PHE A 67 8.27 -3.20 -10.10
N VAL A 68 8.56 -3.59 -8.86
CA VAL A 68 7.82 -3.10 -7.68
C VAL A 68 8.73 -2.96 -6.45
N ILE A 69 8.26 -2.15 -5.48
CA ILE A 69 8.66 -2.28 -4.09
C ILE A 69 7.44 -2.73 -3.29
N GLN A 70 7.61 -3.65 -2.37
CA GLN A 70 6.53 -4.27 -1.60
C GLN A 70 6.82 -4.22 -0.12
N GLY A 71 5.81 -3.86 0.66
CA GLY A 71 5.90 -3.80 2.11
C GLY A 71 4.56 -4.05 2.76
N GLY A 72 4.44 -3.66 4.04
CA GLY A 72 3.18 -3.77 4.76
C GLY A 72 3.04 -5.02 5.61
N ASP A 73 4.07 -5.86 5.68
CA ASP A 73 4.12 -7.03 6.56
C ASP A 73 4.94 -6.67 7.81
N PRO A 74 4.32 -6.58 9.00
CA PRO A 74 5.05 -6.22 10.22
C PRO A 74 6.15 -7.20 10.59
N THR A 75 6.07 -8.45 10.13
CA THR A 75 7.12 -9.45 10.40
C THR A 75 8.31 -9.33 9.44
N GLY A 76 8.16 -8.61 8.32
CA GLY A 76 9.21 -8.42 7.32
C GLY A 76 9.57 -9.67 6.54
N THR A 77 8.77 -10.74 6.62
CA THR A 77 9.06 -12.04 5.99
C THR A 77 8.31 -12.25 4.67
N GLY A 78 7.28 -11.44 4.40
CA GLY A 78 6.36 -11.63 3.28
C GLY A 78 5.19 -12.55 3.60
N ARG A 79 5.16 -13.13 4.80
CA ARG A 79 4.13 -14.09 5.23
C ARG A 79 3.19 -13.55 6.30
N GLY A 80 3.50 -12.38 6.87
CA GLY A 80 2.71 -11.78 7.93
C GLY A 80 1.55 -10.95 7.38
N GLY A 81 0.58 -10.71 8.25
CA GLY A 81 -0.59 -9.91 7.93
C GLY A 81 -1.37 -9.56 9.20
N PRO A 82 -2.54 -8.96 9.04
CA PRO A 82 -3.29 -8.40 10.17
C PRO A 82 -4.17 -9.42 10.91
N GLY A 83 -4.18 -10.69 10.50
CA GLY A 83 -5.00 -11.72 11.13
C GLY A 83 -6.34 -11.96 10.44
N TYR A 84 -6.62 -11.28 9.34
CA TYR A 84 -7.81 -11.45 8.53
C TYR A 84 -7.47 -11.31 7.05
N GLN A 85 -8.41 -11.72 6.21
CA GLN A 85 -8.34 -11.52 4.75
C GLN A 85 -9.65 -10.90 4.27
N PHE A 86 -9.60 -10.18 3.15
CA PHE A 86 -10.78 -9.63 2.52
C PHE A 86 -10.71 -9.77 1.00
N ARG A 87 -11.88 -9.62 0.37
CA ARG A 87 -12.05 -9.89 -1.05
C ARG A 87 -11.36 -8.88 -1.96
N ASP A 88 -11.07 -9.31 -3.19
CA ASP A 88 -10.55 -8.46 -4.24
C ASP A 88 -11.59 -7.44 -4.72
N GLU A 89 -11.09 -6.29 -5.14
CA GLU A 89 -11.90 -5.22 -5.74
C GLU A 89 -11.25 -4.85 -7.09
N THR A 90 -11.41 -5.73 -8.08
CA THR A 90 -10.76 -5.63 -9.37
C THR A 90 -11.72 -5.30 -10.52
N GLU A 91 -12.94 -4.88 -10.21
CA GLU A 91 -13.98 -4.59 -11.21
C GLU A 91 -13.70 -3.32 -12.02
N GLY A 92 -12.88 -2.41 -11.50
CA GLY A 92 -12.51 -1.18 -12.20
C GLY A 92 -11.51 -1.42 -13.32
N SER A 93 -11.55 -0.57 -14.35
CA SER A 93 -10.52 -0.53 -15.37
C SER A 93 -9.26 0.14 -14.84
N GLY A 94 -8.12 -0.28 -15.32
CA GLY A 94 -6.85 0.36 -15.00
C GLY A 94 -5.67 -0.55 -15.22
N SER A 95 -4.53 0.07 -15.52
CA SER A 95 -3.27 -0.63 -15.69
C SER A 95 -2.39 -0.45 -14.46
N TYR A 96 -1.44 -1.35 -14.29
CA TYR A 96 -0.42 -1.23 -13.25
C TYR A 96 0.70 -0.32 -13.77
N ALA A 97 0.40 0.96 -13.85
CA ALA A 97 1.33 1.98 -14.32
C ALA A 97 2.30 2.39 -13.20
N ARG A 98 3.39 3.06 -13.57
CA ARG A 98 4.33 3.61 -12.60
C ARG A 98 3.61 4.48 -11.56
N GLY A 99 3.85 4.22 -10.29
CA GLY A 99 3.25 4.92 -9.17
C GLY A 99 1.94 4.33 -8.66
N VAL A 100 1.36 3.36 -9.37
CA VAL A 100 0.14 2.68 -8.90
C VAL A 100 0.44 1.87 -7.64
N VAL A 101 -0.47 1.94 -6.67
CA VAL A 101 -0.40 1.21 -5.40
C VAL A 101 -1.52 0.18 -5.37
N ALA A 102 -1.16 -1.07 -5.16
CA ALA A 102 -2.10 -2.18 -5.16
C ALA A 102 -1.83 -3.13 -4.00
N MET A 103 -2.85 -3.94 -3.64
CA MET A 103 -2.71 -4.94 -2.60
C MET A 103 -1.95 -6.17 -3.12
N ALA A 104 -0.93 -6.59 -2.37
CA ALA A 104 -0.34 -7.90 -2.57
C ALA A 104 -1.28 -8.98 -2.05
N ASN A 105 -1.25 -10.16 -2.67
CA ASN A 105 -2.09 -11.28 -2.22
C ASN A 105 -1.41 -12.63 -2.48
N ALA A 106 -2.00 -13.69 -1.94
CA ALA A 106 -1.54 -15.07 -2.09
C ALA A 106 -2.58 -15.91 -2.86
N GLY A 107 -3.29 -15.28 -3.78
CA GLY A 107 -4.36 -15.88 -4.55
C GLY A 107 -5.66 -15.07 -4.39
N PRO A 108 -6.77 -15.52 -5.00
CA PRO A 108 -8.03 -14.79 -4.94
C PRO A 108 -8.50 -14.53 -3.52
N ASN A 109 -8.93 -13.29 -3.25
CA ASN A 109 -9.58 -12.87 -2.00
C ASN A 109 -8.74 -13.12 -0.75
N THR A 110 -7.42 -12.85 -0.86
CA THR A 110 -6.48 -13.02 0.27
C THR A 110 -5.78 -11.72 0.66
N ASN A 111 -6.44 -10.57 0.42
CA ASN A 111 -5.90 -9.28 0.81
C ASN A 111 -5.81 -9.14 2.33
N GLY A 112 -4.71 -8.57 2.80
CA GLY A 112 -4.49 -8.30 4.21
C GLY A 112 -3.90 -6.91 4.43
N SER A 113 -2.59 -6.85 4.69
CA SER A 113 -1.91 -5.57 4.93
C SER A 113 -0.79 -5.26 3.92
N GLN A 114 -0.31 -6.25 3.18
CA GLN A 114 0.79 -6.05 2.27
C GLN A 114 0.34 -5.34 1.00
N PHE A 115 1.18 -4.44 0.51
CA PHE A 115 0.92 -3.67 -0.70
C PHE A 115 2.22 -3.50 -1.49
N PHE A 116 2.09 -3.13 -2.76
CA PHE A 116 3.23 -2.81 -3.59
C PHE A 116 3.01 -1.52 -4.37
N ILE A 117 4.11 -0.88 -4.71
CA ILE A 117 4.15 0.33 -5.55
C ILE A 117 4.86 -0.03 -6.85
N CYS A 118 4.23 0.22 -7.98
CA CYS A 118 4.80 -0.08 -9.29
C CYS A 118 5.90 0.92 -9.64
N LEU A 119 7.04 0.42 -10.09
CA LEU A 119 8.18 1.24 -10.49
C LEU A 119 8.15 1.62 -11.98
N ALA A 120 7.37 0.88 -12.76
CA ALA A 120 7.18 1.07 -14.19
C ALA A 120 5.79 0.54 -14.54
N LYS A 121 5.39 0.66 -15.81
CA LYS A 121 4.21 -0.03 -16.29
C LYS A 121 4.52 -1.53 -16.34
N VAL A 122 3.79 -2.32 -15.55
CA VAL A 122 4.01 -3.76 -15.44
C VAL A 122 2.81 -4.54 -15.96
N GLY A 123 3.09 -5.66 -16.63
CA GLY A 123 2.06 -6.51 -17.24
C GLY A 123 1.57 -7.58 -16.27
N LEU A 124 0.92 -7.17 -15.19
CA LEU A 124 0.34 -8.11 -14.24
C LEU A 124 -1.05 -8.55 -14.69
N PRO A 125 -1.46 -9.80 -14.34
CA PRO A 125 -2.86 -10.19 -14.47
C PRO A 125 -3.73 -9.25 -13.61
N HIS A 126 -4.96 -9.01 -14.04
CA HIS A 126 -5.89 -8.09 -13.37
C HIS A 126 -6.50 -8.72 -12.12
N SER A 127 -5.64 -9.18 -11.21
CA SER A 127 -6.02 -9.90 -9.98
C SER A 127 -5.53 -9.21 -8.70
N TYR A 128 -4.99 -8.00 -8.82
CA TYR A 128 -4.50 -7.22 -7.68
C TYR A 128 -5.34 -5.95 -7.53
N THR A 129 -5.89 -5.74 -6.34
CA THR A 129 -6.75 -4.58 -6.06
C THR A 129 -5.94 -3.29 -6.07
N ILE A 130 -6.18 -2.43 -7.05
CA ILE A 130 -5.60 -1.09 -7.10
C ILE A 130 -6.40 -0.20 -6.17
N PHE A 131 -5.73 0.43 -5.20
CA PHE A 131 -6.43 1.29 -4.24
C PHE A 131 -5.83 2.70 -4.11
N GLY A 132 -4.77 3.00 -4.84
CA GLY A 132 -4.18 4.32 -4.81
C GLY A 132 -3.11 4.52 -5.86
N GLU A 133 -2.53 5.73 -5.84
CA GLU A 133 -1.38 6.08 -6.67
C GLU A 133 -0.49 7.08 -5.93
N VAL A 134 0.80 7.03 -6.17
CA VAL A 134 1.74 8.00 -5.62
C VAL A 134 1.50 9.34 -6.30
N ILE A 135 1.22 10.36 -5.51
CA ILE A 135 0.99 11.73 -5.99
C ILE A 135 2.18 12.65 -5.70
N LEU A 136 3.04 12.26 -4.76
CA LEU A 136 4.26 12.99 -4.41
C LEU A 136 5.25 12.02 -3.80
N GLY A 137 6.54 12.17 -4.11
CA GLY A 137 7.59 11.37 -3.47
C GLY A 137 8.04 10.15 -4.27
N MET A 138 7.82 10.11 -5.59
CA MET A 138 8.36 9.01 -6.41
C MET A 138 9.89 8.92 -6.33
N GLU A 139 10.59 10.02 -6.07
CA GLU A 139 12.03 10.00 -5.84
C GLU A 139 12.41 9.18 -4.59
N ALA A 140 11.58 9.18 -3.55
CA ALA A 140 11.79 8.32 -2.39
C ALA A 140 11.54 6.85 -2.74
N VAL A 141 10.50 6.57 -3.53
CA VAL A 141 10.23 5.22 -4.04
C VAL A 141 11.40 4.71 -4.87
N ASP A 142 11.92 5.54 -5.76
CA ASP A 142 13.09 5.19 -6.60
C ASP A 142 14.35 4.99 -5.76
N ALA A 143 14.55 5.78 -4.71
CA ALA A 143 15.68 5.61 -3.79
C ALA A 143 15.61 4.27 -3.06
N ILE A 144 14.42 3.86 -2.63
CA ILE A 144 14.20 2.53 -2.02
C ILE A 144 14.48 1.43 -3.03
N ALA A 145 14.02 1.60 -4.27
CA ALA A 145 14.24 0.65 -5.36
C ALA A 145 15.71 0.49 -5.73
N ALA A 146 16.53 1.50 -5.45
CA ALA A 146 17.97 1.50 -5.73
C ALA A 146 18.81 0.83 -4.64
N ILE A 147 18.25 0.48 -3.50
CA ILE A 147 18.99 -0.19 -2.43
C ILE A 147 19.43 -1.57 -2.92
N PRO A 148 20.71 -1.93 -2.80
CA PRO A 148 21.16 -3.27 -3.16
C PRO A 148 20.40 -4.34 -2.38
N THR A 149 20.08 -5.44 -3.04
CA THR A 149 19.29 -6.52 -2.45
C THR A 149 20.09 -7.81 -2.36
N ARG A 150 19.70 -8.65 -1.40
CA ARG A 150 20.11 -10.06 -1.34
C ARG A 150 18.85 -10.89 -1.61
N GLY A 151 18.82 -11.55 -2.76
CA GLY A 151 17.56 -12.01 -3.30
C GLY A 151 16.71 -10.79 -3.66
N GLU A 152 15.54 -10.67 -3.08
CA GLU A 152 14.65 -9.52 -3.30
C GLU A 152 14.56 -8.61 -2.06
N LYS A 153 15.28 -8.95 -0.99
CA LYS A 153 15.27 -8.17 0.25
C LYS A 153 16.40 -7.13 0.26
N PRO A 154 16.10 -5.84 0.49
CA PRO A 154 17.14 -4.83 0.64
C PRO A 154 18.15 -5.19 1.74
N ILE A 155 19.45 -4.98 1.47
CA ILE A 155 20.52 -5.24 2.45
C ILE A 155 20.51 -4.20 3.58
N GLN A 156 19.93 -3.04 3.35
CA GLN A 156 19.67 -2.00 4.35
C GLN A 156 18.17 -1.75 4.38
N ASP A 157 17.60 -1.72 5.56
CA ASP A 157 16.15 -1.60 5.69
C ASP A 157 15.64 -0.26 5.18
N ALA A 158 14.67 -0.31 4.26
CA ALA A 158 13.81 0.82 3.94
C ALA A 158 12.62 0.76 4.88
N VAL A 159 12.52 1.74 5.78
CA VAL A 159 11.59 1.71 6.91
C VAL A 159 10.49 2.74 6.72
N ILE A 160 9.25 2.32 6.91
CA ILE A 160 8.12 3.23 7.10
C ILE A 160 8.11 3.61 8.58
N ASN A 161 8.47 4.85 8.88
CA ASN A 161 8.47 5.31 10.28
C ASN A 161 7.04 5.47 10.80
N THR A 162 6.20 6.14 10.01
CA THR A 162 4.79 6.35 10.31
C THR A 162 3.99 6.46 9.02
N VAL A 163 2.68 6.20 9.11
CA VAL A 163 1.72 6.53 8.06
C VAL A 163 0.64 7.42 8.67
N THR A 164 0.45 8.61 8.12
CA THR A 164 -0.61 9.53 8.50
C THR A 164 -1.65 9.63 7.40
N ILE A 165 -2.91 9.82 7.79
CA ILE A 165 -4.03 9.92 6.85
C ILE A 165 -4.60 11.33 6.91
N ALA A 166 -4.61 12.02 5.78
CA ALA A 166 -5.31 13.27 5.60
C ALA A 166 -6.65 12.99 4.91
N GLU A 167 -7.70 13.57 5.45
CA GLU A 167 -9.05 13.45 4.93
C GLU A 167 -9.50 14.84 4.46
N GLU A 168 -9.86 14.95 3.19
CA GLU A 168 -10.23 16.21 2.55
C GLU A 168 -11.60 16.08 1.88
N GLU A 169 -12.31 17.19 1.76
CA GLU A 169 -13.50 17.22 0.93
C GLU A 169 -13.12 16.92 -0.52
N ALA A 170 -13.96 16.13 -1.19
CA ALA A 170 -13.78 15.88 -2.61
C ALA A 170 -13.84 17.20 -3.36
N LYS A 171 -12.90 17.43 -4.29
CA LYS A 171 -12.95 18.60 -5.15
C LYS A 171 -14.27 18.57 -5.93
N LYS A 172 -15.08 19.61 -5.77
CA LYS A 172 -16.22 19.81 -6.68
C LYS A 172 -15.64 20.11 -8.04
N GLU A 173 -15.97 19.27 -9.00
CA GLU A 173 -15.68 19.61 -10.40
C GLU A 173 -16.45 20.88 -10.75
N ALA A 174 -15.71 21.86 -11.25
CA ALA A 174 -16.31 23.08 -11.71
C ALA A 174 -17.03 22.87 -13.04
#